data_6f93578de35a1b1e6b96abe908d0baec
#
_entry.id   6f93578de35a1b1e6b96abe908d0baec
#
_cell.length_a   1.000
_cell.length_b   1.000
_cell.length_c   1.000
_cell.angle_alpha   90.00
_cell.angle_beta   90.00
_cell.angle_gamma   90.00
#
_symmetry.space_group_name_H-M   'P 1'
#
loop_
_entity.id
_entity.type
_entity.pdbx_description
1 polymer ?
#
loop_
_entity_poly.entity_id
_entity_poly.type
_entity_poly.pdbx_seq_one_letter_code
_entity_poly.pdbx_strand_id
1 'polypeptide(L)'
;MRKLINLIALLIMASSVTWAQDKKSFTLEDLMPGGNNYYNLLPQNLYGLQWWGDVCINADIEEVKTIQPANGKENVLITLQEVNELLANKELGKINHFRNASFPYAEKMMLVNTTSNKVLIDLTKKEIIWSQPLSPKAANQDWNKESRSLAYTLDNNLFVTTADGKTQQVTDEPKGIVCGQSVHRQEFGISKGTFWSPKGNLLAFYRMDESMVTDYPQVNTSTRIATLEPDKYPMAGMTSHKVSASTIRRPKKQFI
;
A
#
# COMPACT_ATOMS: atom_id res chain seq x y z
N MET A 1 29.43 -29.98 -59.93
CA MET A 1 28.29 -29.68 -59.07
C MET A 1 28.59 -29.87 -57.59
N ARG A 2 29.01 -31.00 -57.05
CA ARG A 2 29.31 -31.22 -55.61
C ARG A 2 30.33 -30.21 -55.03
N LYS A 3 31.42 -29.86 -55.75
CA LYS A 3 32.42 -28.90 -55.26
C LYS A 3 31.87 -27.46 -55.18
N LEU A 4 30.94 -27.10 -56.05
CA LEU A 4 30.29 -25.77 -56.03
C LEU A 4 29.30 -25.65 -54.87
N ILE A 5 28.55 -26.71 -54.59
CA ILE A 5 27.61 -26.81 -53.46
C ILE A 5 28.37 -26.71 -52.13
N ASN A 6 29.51 -27.37 -52.01
CA ASN A 6 30.33 -27.27 -50.79
C ASN A 6 30.95 -25.89 -50.60
N LEU A 7 31.30 -25.19 -51.68
CA LEU A 7 31.82 -23.82 -51.62
C LEU A 7 30.73 -22.82 -51.21
N ILE A 8 29.52 -22.98 -51.72
CA ILE A 8 28.35 -22.16 -51.34
C ILE A 8 27.96 -22.43 -49.88
N ALA A 9 27.98 -23.67 -49.42
CA ALA A 9 27.71 -24.00 -48.03
C ALA A 9 28.77 -23.42 -47.05
N LEU A 10 30.05 -23.41 -47.48
CA LEU A 10 31.12 -22.79 -46.72
C LEU A 10 31.00 -21.26 -46.62
N LEU A 11 30.58 -20.61 -47.72
CA LEU A 11 30.31 -19.15 -47.75
C LEU A 11 29.11 -18.77 -46.92
N ILE A 12 28.07 -19.57 -46.86
CA ILE A 12 26.88 -19.34 -45.99
C ILE A 12 27.26 -19.52 -44.51
N MET A 13 28.08 -20.51 -44.17
CA MET A 13 28.57 -20.68 -42.82
C MET A 13 29.52 -19.55 -42.38
N ALA A 14 30.35 -19.02 -43.27
CA ALA A 14 31.22 -17.88 -42.96
C ALA A 14 30.46 -16.57 -42.75
N SER A 15 29.30 -16.39 -43.45
CA SER A 15 28.46 -15.19 -43.28
C SER A 15 27.64 -15.18 -41.96
N SER A 16 27.43 -16.36 -41.35
CA SER A 16 26.72 -16.43 -40.06
C SER A 16 27.55 -16.07 -38.81
N VAL A 17 28.87 -15.90 -38.99
CA VAL A 17 29.79 -15.61 -37.86
C VAL A 17 29.96 -14.10 -37.59
N THR A 18 29.44 -13.23 -38.44
CA THR A 18 29.68 -11.78 -38.36
C THR A 18 28.57 -10.98 -37.61
N TRP A 19 27.59 -11.66 -37.02
CA TRP A 19 26.57 -11.00 -36.21
C TRP A 19 26.88 -11.12 -34.70
N ALA A 20 28.16 -10.92 -34.35
CA ALA A 20 28.43 -10.50 -32.95
C ALA A 20 27.95 -9.06 -32.87
N GLN A 21 26.71 -8.83 -32.43
CA GLN A 21 26.28 -7.51 -32.00
C GLN A 21 27.37 -6.97 -31.07
N ASP A 22 27.95 -5.82 -31.40
CA ASP A 22 28.79 -5.08 -30.45
C ASP A 22 27.95 -4.86 -29.19
N LYS A 23 28.15 -5.71 -28.20
CA LYS A 23 27.48 -5.58 -26.91
C LYS A 23 28.00 -4.27 -26.32
N LYS A 24 27.11 -3.30 -26.21
CA LYS A 24 27.40 -2.04 -25.55
C LYS A 24 27.80 -2.35 -24.10
N SER A 25 29.00 -1.94 -23.70
CA SER A 25 29.42 -2.01 -22.31
C SER A 25 28.64 -0.95 -21.52
N PHE A 26 28.17 -1.31 -20.33
CA PHE A 26 27.56 -0.35 -19.42
C PHE A 26 28.63 0.62 -18.91
N THR A 27 28.25 1.88 -18.85
CA THR A 27 29.01 2.93 -18.18
C THR A 27 28.51 3.09 -16.74
N LEU A 28 29.25 3.82 -15.92
CA LEU A 28 28.81 4.13 -14.57
C LEU A 28 27.48 4.92 -14.57
N GLU A 29 27.29 5.80 -15.54
CA GLU A 29 26.05 6.57 -15.73
C GLU A 29 24.83 5.69 -16.10
N ASP A 30 25.08 4.55 -16.74
CA ASP A 30 24.01 3.58 -17.03
C ASP A 30 23.57 2.81 -15.77
N LEU A 31 24.46 2.66 -14.79
CA LEU A 31 24.25 1.75 -13.64
C LEU A 31 23.93 2.49 -12.33
N MET A 32 24.21 3.78 -12.23
CA MET A 32 23.98 4.54 -10.99
C MET A 32 22.57 5.18 -10.98
N PRO A 33 21.79 5.03 -9.88
CA PRO A 33 20.56 5.78 -9.68
C PRO A 33 20.78 7.29 -9.87
N GLY A 34 20.01 7.92 -10.76
CA GLY A 34 20.20 9.34 -11.14
C GLY A 34 21.11 9.59 -12.32
N GLY A 35 21.79 8.58 -12.86
CA GLY A 35 22.49 8.67 -14.14
C GLY A 35 21.53 8.93 -15.31
N ASN A 36 22.00 9.66 -16.32
CA ASN A 36 21.14 10.12 -17.43
C ASN A 36 20.43 8.99 -18.21
N ASN A 37 21.01 7.79 -18.18
CA ASN A 37 20.50 6.65 -18.94
C ASN A 37 19.95 5.52 -18.04
N TYR A 38 20.12 5.63 -16.72
CA TYR A 38 19.74 4.60 -15.75
C TYR A 38 18.28 4.15 -15.89
N TYR A 39 17.35 5.09 -15.93
CA TYR A 39 15.92 4.80 -16.02
C TYR A 39 15.49 4.17 -17.34
N ASN A 40 16.25 4.42 -18.42
CA ASN A 40 15.99 3.81 -19.73
C ASN A 40 16.37 2.33 -19.78
N LEU A 41 17.22 1.88 -18.85
CA LEU A 41 17.69 0.49 -18.74
C LEU A 41 16.88 -0.33 -17.74
N LEU A 42 16.02 0.31 -16.95
CA LEU A 42 15.15 -0.39 -16.02
C LEU A 42 13.94 -0.96 -16.78
N PRO A 43 13.50 -2.18 -16.41
CA PRO A 43 12.25 -2.69 -16.93
C PRO A 43 11.09 -1.79 -16.50
N GLN A 44 10.16 -1.55 -17.41
CA GLN A 44 8.93 -0.84 -17.06
C GLN A 44 8.05 -1.76 -16.20
N ASN A 45 7.91 -1.41 -14.93
CA ASN A 45 7.10 -2.15 -13.98
C ASN A 45 5.68 -1.58 -13.94
N LEU A 46 4.68 -2.46 -13.99
CA LEU A 46 3.29 -2.11 -13.73
C LEU A 46 3.02 -2.20 -12.22
N TYR A 47 3.40 -1.16 -11.48
CA TYR A 47 3.35 -1.15 -10.00
C TYR A 47 1.95 -1.30 -9.41
N GLY A 48 0.91 -0.92 -10.14
CA GLY A 48 -0.48 -1.02 -9.72
C GLY A 48 -1.21 -2.26 -10.22
N LEU A 49 -0.48 -3.23 -10.81
CA LEU A 49 -1.08 -4.44 -11.39
C LEU A 49 -1.61 -5.37 -10.31
N GLN A 50 -2.89 -5.68 -10.36
CA GLN A 50 -3.54 -6.56 -9.40
C GLN A 50 -4.80 -7.22 -9.97
N TRP A 51 -5.21 -8.33 -9.36
CA TRP A 51 -6.52 -8.92 -9.63
C TRP A 51 -7.60 -8.23 -8.81
N TRP A 52 -8.72 -7.97 -9.43
CA TRP A 52 -9.93 -7.43 -8.84
C TRP A 52 -11.14 -8.32 -9.21
N GLY A 53 -11.41 -9.32 -8.37
CA GLY A 53 -12.25 -10.44 -8.76
C GLY A 53 -11.62 -11.18 -9.95
N ASP A 54 -12.38 -11.33 -11.03
CA ASP A 54 -11.94 -11.97 -12.26
C ASP A 54 -11.30 -11.00 -13.28
N VAL A 55 -11.12 -9.73 -12.91
CA VAL A 55 -10.59 -8.69 -13.77
C VAL A 55 -9.19 -8.31 -13.35
N CYS A 56 -8.26 -8.28 -14.30
CA CYS A 56 -6.94 -7.71 -14.08
C CYS A 56 -7.00 -6.19 -14.25
N ILE A 57 -6.53 -5.44 -13.26
CA ILE A 57 -6.46 -3.99 -13.30
C ILE A 57 -5.03 -3.49 -13.07
N ASN A 58 -4.76 -2.30 -13.58
CA ASN A 58 -3.62 -1.49 -13.19
C ASN A 58 -4.10 -0.16 -12.62
N ALA A 59 -3.75 0.11 -11.35
CA ALA A 59 -4.06 1.34 -10.64
C ALA A 59 -2.75 2.09 -10.39
N ASP A 60 -2.36 2.96 -11.29
CA ASP A 60 -1.06 3.64 -11.22
C ASP A 60 -1.21 5.13 -10.81
N ILE A 61 -0.56 6.05 -11.52
CA ILE A 61 -0.52 7.47 -11.14
C ILE A 61 -1.83 8.15 -11.58
N GLU A 62 -2.16 8.15 -12.85
CA GLU A 62 -3.20 8.98 -13.44
C GLU A 62 -4.49 8.24 -13.77
N GLU A 63 -4.44 6.92 -13.84
CA GLU A 63 -5.57 6.12 -14.33
C GLU A 63 -5.70 4.79 -13.60
N VAL A 64 -6.93 4.32 -13.51
CA VAL A 64 -7.25 2.91 -13.24
C VAL A 64 -7.71 2.28 -14.54
N LYS A 65 -7.02 1.26 -14.99
CA LYS A 65 -7.30 0.53 -16.25
C LYS A 65 -7.65 -0.91 -15.98
N THR A 66 -8.51 -1.49 -16.81
CA THR A 66 -8.61 -2.95 -16.94
C THR A 66 -7.61 -3.42 -17.98
N ILE A 67 -7.02 -4.58 -17.77
CA ILE A 67 -6.10 -5.22 -18.72
C ILE A 67 -6.64 -6.61 -19.04
N GLN A 68 -6.75 -6.93 -20.33
CA GLN A 68 -7.09 -8.28 -20.78
C GLN A 68 -5.83 -9.15 -20.78
N PRO A 69 -5.70 -10.18 -19.94
CA PRO A 69 -4.47 -10.98 -19.83
C PRO A 69 -4.08 -11.68 -21.14
N ALA A 70 -5.06 -12.02 -21.99
CA ALA A 70 -4.83 -12.77 -23.22
C ALA A 70 -4.09 -11.97 -24.32
N ASN A 71 -4.28 -10.65 -24.36
CA ASN A 71 -3.75 -9.80 -25.44
C ASN A 71 -3.21 -8.45 -24.98
N GLY A 72 -3.23 -8.17 -23.66
CA GLY A 72 -2.75 -6.92 -23.11
C GLY A 72 -3.62 -5.70 -23.40
N LYS A 73 -4.82 -5.87 -23.98
CA LYS A 73 -5.69 -4.74 -24.29
C LYS A 73 -6.13 -4.02 -23.00
N GLU A 74 -5.91 -2.71 -22.98
CA GLU A 74 -6.27 -1.84 -21.89
C GLU A 74 -7.56 -1.07 -22.16
N ASN A 75 -8.37 -0.84 -21.10
CA ASN A 75 -9.49 0.09 -21.13
C ASN A 75 -9.47 0.92 -19.84
N VAL A 76 -9.51 2.23 -19.97
CA VAL A 76 -9.57 3.16 -18.84
C VAL A 76 -10.92 3.04 -18.15
N LEU A 77 -10.91 2.83 -16.84
CA LEU A 77 -12.11 2.83 -15.99
C LEU A 77 -12.40 4.22 -15.44
N ILE A 78 -11.38 4.90 -14.95
CA ILE A 78 -11.47 6.24 -14.38
C ILE A 78 -10.10 6.91 -14.38
N THR A 79 -10.10 8.23 -14.53
CA THR A 79 -8.90 9.06 -14.46
C THR A 79 -8.77 9.76 -13.11
N LEU A 80 -7.56 10.22 -12.79
CA LEU A 80 -7.28 11.00 -11.58
C LEU A 80 -8.08 12.31 -11.56
N GLN A 81 -8.23 12.95 -12.72
CA GLN A 81 -9.01 14.17 -12.86
C GLN A 81 -10.49 13.91 -12.50
N GLU A 82 -11.12 12.87 -13.09
CA GLU A 82 -12.53 12.55 -12.81
C GLU A 82 -12.77 12.26 -11.32
N VAL A 83 -11.85 11.52 -10.67
CA VAL A 83 -11.96 11.26 -9.22
C VAL A 83 -11.85 12.56 -8.43
N ASN A 84 -10.89 13.42 -8.74
CA ASN A 84 -10.71 14.67 -8.00
C ASN A 84 -11.88 15.64 -8.22
N GLU A 85 -12.54 15.62 -9.37
CA GLU A 85 -13.78 16.37 -9.62
C GLU A 85 -14.94 15.85 -8.73
N LEU A 86 -15.11 14.53 -8.63
CA LEU A 86 -16.10 13.93 -7.73
C LEU A 86 -15.85 14.28 -6.26
N LEU A 87 -14.59 14.27 -5.84
CA LEU A 87 -14.19 14.60 -4.47
C LEU A 87 -14.40 16.10 -4.18
N ALA A 88 -14.05 16.97 -5.12
CA ALA A 88 -14.21 18.43 -4.98
C ALA A 88 -15.67 18.83 -4.85
N ASN A 89 -16.59 18.20 -5.58
CA ASN A 89 -18.03 18.45 -5.51
C ASN A 89 -18.63 18.18 -4.12
N LYS A 90 -17.91 17.43 -3.26
CA LYS A 90 -18.32 17.09 -1.88
C LYS A 90 -17.32 17.57 -0.82
N GLU A 91 -16.36 18.40 -1.19
CA GLU A 91 -15.32 18.96 -0.29
C GLU A 91 -14.52 17.89 0.47
N LEU A 92 -14.27 16.74 -0.17
CA LEU A 92 -13.63 15.59 0.46
C LEU A 92 -12.10 15.54 0.30
N GLY A 93 -11.47 16.64 -0.10
CA GLY A 93 -10.04 16.71 -0.37
C GLY A 93 -9.70 16.15 -1.76
N LYS A 94 -8.46 15.69 -1.95
CA LYS A 94 -7.97 15.16 -3.23
C LYS A 94 -7.04 13.97 -3.04
N ILE A 95 -6.84 13.21 -4.11
CA ILE A 95 -5.78 12.21 -4.24
C ILE A 95 -4.75 12.68 -5.28
N ASN A 96 -3.51 12.19 -5.17
CA ASN A 96 -2.44 12.54 -6.11
C ASN A 96 -2.11 11.39 -7.08
N HIS A 97 -2.52 10.18 -6.76
CA HIS A 97 -2.31 8.97 -7.56
C HIS A 97 -3.19 7.81 -7.05
N PHE A 98 -3.31 6.74 -7.85
CA PHE A 98 -4.09 5.56 -7.48
C PHE A 98 -3.27 4.45 -6.80
N ARG A 99 -1.95 4.55 -6.68
CA ARG A 99 -1.08 3.49 -6.13
C ARG A 99 -1.47 3.04 -4.71
N ASN A 100 -2.09 3.92 -3.94
CA ASN A 100 -2.59 3.62 -2.59
C ASN A 100 -4.09 3.32 -2.55
N ALA A 101 -4.74 3.20 -3.71
CA ALA A 101 -6.12 2.77 -3.79
C ALA A 101 -6.24 1.28 -3.49
N SER A 102 -7.34 0.87 -2.87
CA SER A 102 -7.67 -0.53 -2.65
C SER A 102 -9.03 -0.89 -3.25
N PHE A 103 -9.20 -2.15 -3.64
CA PHE A 103 -10.39 -2.65 -4.33
C PHE A 103 -10.99 -3.83 -3.56
N PRO A 104 -11.59 -3.56 -2.38
CA PRO A 104 -11.99 -4.62 -1.44
C PRO A 104 -13.25 -5.38 -1.85
N TYR A 105 -13.99 -4.91 -2.87
CA TYR A 105 -15.26 -5.49 -3.32
C TYR A 105 -15.10 -6.08 -4.72
N ALA A 106 -15.89 -7.13 -5.03
CA ALA A 106 -15.99 -7.68 -6.38
C ALA A 106 -16.72 -6.71 -7.34
N GLU A 107 -17.67 -5.93 -6.82
CA GLU A 107 -18.28 -4.81 -7.52
C GLU A 107 -17.23 -3.73 -7.77
N LYS A 108 -17.38 -2.96 -8.84
CA LYS A 108 -16.41 -1.94 -9.26
C LYS A 108 -16.31 -0.76 -8.28
N MET A 109 -15.94 -1.05 -7.04
CA MET A 109 -15.76 -0.07 -5.97
C MET A 109 -14.29 0.09 -5.60
N MET A 110 -13.86 1.33 -5.46
CA MET A 110 -12.52 1.73 -5.08
C MET A 110 -12.54 2.47 -3.75
N LEU A 111 -11.63 2.12 -2.85
CA LEU A 111 -11.44 2.77 -1.57
C LEU A 111 -10.13 3.57 -1.60
N VAL A 112 -10.20 4.86 -1.34
CA VAL A 112 -9.05 5.78 -1.37
C VAL A 112 -8.94 6.58 -0.07
N ASN A 113 -7.72 7.00 0.25
CA ASN A 113 -7.48 8.05 1.23
C ASN A 113 -7.21 9.35 0.47
N THR A 114 -7.99 10.37 0.80
CA THR A 114 -7.74 11.74 0.36
C THR A 114 -6.88 12.48 1.39
N THR A 115 -6.65 13.76 1.21
CA THR A 115 -5.94 14.61 2.18
C THR A 115 -6.64 14.72 3.54
N SER A 116 -7.94 14.45 3.61
CA SER A 116 -8.76 14.65 4.83
C SER A 116 -9.82 13.58 5.10
N ASN A 117 -10.01 12.65 4.16
CA ASN A 117 -11.07 11.65 4.26
C ASN A 117 -10.63 10.26 3.77
N LYS A 118 -11.32 9.23 4.23
CA LYS A 118 -11.38 7.93 3.56
C LYS A 118 -12.68 7.85 2.78
N VAL A 119 -12.60 7.47 1.50
CA VAL A 119 -13.73 7.55 0.57
C VAL A 119 -13.89 6.25 -0.21
N LEU A 120 -15.12 5.76 -0.29
CA LEU A 120 -15.52 4.62 -1.14
C LEU A 120 -16.26 5.16 -2.37
N ILE A 121 -15.77 4.81 -3.55
CA ILE A 121 -16.27 5.30 -4.85
C ILE A 121 -16.76 4.11 -5.67
N ASP A 122 -17.96 4.19 -6.21
CA ASP A 122 -18.46 3.29 -7.27
C ASP A 122 -17.93 3.79 -8.63
N LEU A 123 -17.04 3.01 -9.24
CA LEU A 123 -16.42 3.36 -10.52
C LEU A 123 -17.36 3.18 -11.72
N THR A 124 -18.42 2.39 -11.58
CA THR A 124 -19.42 2.19 -12.65
C THR A 124 -20.35 3.40 -12.73
N LYS A 125 -20.86 3.83 -11.58
CA LYS A 125 -21.78 4.96 -11.47
C LYS A 125 -21.08 6.30 -11.39
N LYS A 126 -19.76 6.29 -11.11
CA LYS A 126 -18.95 7.48 -10.79
C LYS A 126 -19.56 8.27 -9.63
N GLU A 127 -19.88 7.56 -8.55
CA GLU A 127 -20.52 8.13 -7.35
C GLU A 127 -19.73 7.81 -6.09
N ILE A 128 -19.77 8.74 -5.12
CA ILE A 128 -19.25 8.52 -3.78
C ILE A 128 -20.33 7.82 -2.96
N ILE A 129 -20.04 6.56 -2.58
CA ILE A 129 -20.95 5.69 -1.83
C ILE A 129 -20.84 5.92 -0.32
N TRP A 130 -19.64 6.24 0.14
CA TRP A 130 -19.36 6.47 1.55
C TRP A 130 -18.14 7.36 1.70
N SER A 131 -18.14 8.21 2.72
CA SER A 131 -16.98 9.00 3.09
C SER A 131 -16.95 9.22 4.59
N GLN A 132 -15.74 9.34 5.14
CA GLN A 132 -15.53 9.61 6.55
C GLN A 132 -14.30 10.49 6.72
N PRO A 133 -14.38 11.57 7.50
CA PRO A 133 -13.20 12.33 7.90
C PRO A 133 -12.16 11.42 8.54
N LEU A 134 -10.91 11.56 8.14
CA LEU A 134 -9.80 10.78 8.64
C LEU A 134 -8.60 11.71 8.86
N SER A 135 -8.06 11.67 10.08
CA SER A 135 -6.85 12.42 10.40
C SER A 135 -5.70 12.01 9.48
N PRO A 136 -4.89 12.94 8.95
CA PRO A 136 -3.66 12.60 8.24
C PRO A 136 -2.66 11.78 9.08
N LYS A 137 -2.78 11.83 10.42
CA LYS A 137 -1.99 11.03 11.35
C LYS A 137 -2.54 9.62 11.59
N ALA A 138 -3.73 9.29 11.05
CA ALA A 138 -4.33 7.98 11.20
C ALA A 138 -3.49 6.91 10.51
N ALA A 139 -2.95 5.98 11.29
CA ALA A 139 -2.09 4.90 10.82
C ALA A 139 -2.76 3.53 11.01
N ASN A 140 -2.12 2.47 10.52
CA ASN A 140 -2.55 1.07 10.71
C ASN A 140 -4.02 0.83 10.36
N GLN A 141 -4.46 1.40 9.24
CA GLN A 141 -5.85 1.33 8.80
C GLN A 141 -6.24 -0.09 8.39
N ASP A 142 -7.32 -0.61 8.94
CA ASP A 142 -7.88 -1.94 8.65
C ASP A 142 -9.37 -1.82 8.32
N TRP A 143 -9.71 -1.98 7.02
CA TRP A 143 -11.07 -1.88 6.52
C TRP A 143 -11.77 -3.22 6.55
N ASN A 144 -12.93 -3.29 7.17
CA ASN A 144 -13.82 -4.42 7.04
C ASN A 144 -14.93 -4.14 6.00
N LYS A 145 -14.88 -4.86 4.88
CA LYS A 145 -15.79 -4.65 3.74
C LYS A 145 -17.26 -4.98 4.05
N GLU A 146 -17.52 -5.99 4.88
CA GLU A 146 -18.88 -6.44 5.17
C GLU A 146 -19.63 -5.44 6.05
N SER A 147 -18.93 -4.90 7.05
CA SER A 147 -19.53 -3.95 7.98
C SER A 147 -19.31 -2.49 7.59
N ARG A 148 -18.48 -2.23 6.55
CA ARG A 148 -18.01 -0.89 6.16
C ARG A 148 -17.48 -0.11 7.36
N SER A 149 -16.69 -0.79 8.19
CA SER A 149 -16.08 -0.22 9.37
C SER A 149 -14.58 -0.11 9.20
N LEU A 150 -13.99 0.95 9.73
CA LEU A 150 -12.56 1.22 9.67
C LEU A 150 -11.98 1.20 11.08
N ALA A 151 -11.01 0.33 11.33
CA ALA A 151 -10.13 0.43 12.48
C ALA A 151 -8.86 1.20 12.08
N TYR A 152 -8.34 2.02 12.97
CA TYR A 152 -7.11 2.77 12.75
C TYR A 152 -6.49 3.21 14.08
N THR A 153 -5.23 3.61 14.06
CA THR A 153 -4.54 4.09 15.26
C THR A 153 -4.21 5.58 15.16
N LEU A 154 -4.28 6.27 16.30
CA LEU A 154 -3.79 7.61 16.53
C LEU A 154 -3.02 7.62 17.86
N ASP A 155 -1.79 8.13 17.83
CA ASP A 155 -0.97 8.28 19.05
C ASP A 155 -0.93 7.01 19.92
N ASN A 156 -0.74 5.84 19.28
CA ASN A 156 -0.73 4.50 19.89
C ASN A 156 -2.07 3.98 20.42
N ASN A 157 -3.15 4.71 20.28
CA ASN A 157 -4.49 4.27 20.65
C ASN A 157 -5.33 3.84 19.45
N LEU A 158 -6.24 2.89 19.67
CA LEU A 158 -7.10 2.30 18.66
C LEU A 158 -8.45 3.02 18.59
N PHE A 159 -8.89 3.28 17.38
CA PHE A 159 -10.18 3.88 17.04
C PHE A 159 -10.93 3.01 16.04
N VAL A 160 -12.25 3.06 16.09
CA VAL A 160 -13.14 2.42 15.12
C VAL A 160 -14.17 3.41 14.64
N THR A 161 -14.27 3.56 13.30
CA THR A 161 -15.36 4.29 12.65
C THR A 161 -16.30 3.30 11.98
N THR A 162 -17.60 3.42 12.23
CA THR A 162 -18.66 2.57 11.67
C THR A 162 -19.23 3.14 10.36
N ALA A 163 -20.03 2.32 9.64
CA ALA A 163 -20.60 2.72 8.36
C ALA A 163 -21.48 3.99 8.41
N ASP A 164 -22.06 4.30 9.57
CA ASP A 164 -22.86 5.52 9.81
C ASP A 164 -22.01 6.73 10.21
N GLY A 165 -20.69 6.61 10.14
CA GLY A 165 -19.78 7.72 10.39
C GLY A 165 -19.45 7.97 11.86
N LYS A 166 -19.96 7.16 12.79
CA LYS A 166 -19.64 7.31 14.21
C LYS A 166 -18.26 6.73 14.50
N THR A 167 -17.43 7.54 15.13
CA THR A 167 -16.10 7.12 15.60
C THR A 167 -16.14 6.87 17.10
N GLN A 168 -15.56 5.75 17.50
CA GLN A 168 -15.34 5.40 18.90
C GLN A 168 -13.83 5.24 19.14
N GLN A 169 -13.32 5.88 20.18
CA GLN A 169 -12.02 5.54 20.73
C GLN A 169 -12.17 4.22 21.51
N VAL A 170 -11.40 3.22 21.12
CA VAL A 170 -11.46 1.86 21.69
C VAL A 170 -10.54 1.73 22.88
N THR A 171 -9.37 2.34 22.81
CA THR A 171 -8.36 2.34 23.89
C THR A 171 -7.96 3.76 24.24
N ASP A 172 -7.71 3.98 25.54
CA ASP A 172 -7.17 5.22 26.08
C ASP A 172 -6.06 4.84 27.06
N GLU A 173 -4.93 4.45 26.50
CA GLU A 173 -3.81 3.88 27.24
C GLU A 173 -2.72 4.94 27.47
N PRO A 174 -1.98 4.85 28.60
CA PRO A 174 -0.88 5.75 28.88
C PRO A 174 0.30 5.54 27.93
N LYS A 175 1.22 6.50 27.92
CA LYS A 175 2.49 6.40 27.17
C LYS A 175 3.24 5.11 27.55
N GLY A 176 3.75 4.42 26.52
CA GLY A 176 4.42 3.13 26.66
C GLY A 176 3.51 1.93 26.43
N ILE A 177 2.20 2.17 26.21
CA ILE A 177 1.28 1.14 25.74
C ILE A 177 0.88 1.44 24.30
N VAL A 178 0.97 0.43 23.44
CA VAL A 178 0.67 0.52 22.01
C VAL A 178 -0.44 -0.45 21.66
N CYS A 179 -1.51 0.04 21.07
CA CYS A 179 -2.68 -0.75 20.70
C CYS A 179 -2.93 -0.76 19.19
N GLY A 180 -3.35 -1.91 18.64
CA GLY A 180 -3.77 -2.03 17.25
C GLY A 180 -2.64 -1.93 16.22
N GLN A 181 -1.41 -2.03 16.64
CA GLN A 181 -0.23 -2.01 15.76
C GLN A 181 0.44 -3.39 15.70
N SER A 182 1.26 -3.62 14.65
CA SER A 182 2.09 -4.81 14.60
C SER A 182 3.05 -4.85 15.79
N VAL A 183 3.36 -6.05 16.24
CA VAL A 183 4.27 -6.28 17.37
C VAL A 183 5.61 -6.82 16.89
N HIS A 184 6.60 -6.88 17.77
CA HIS A 184 7.93 -7.41 17.46
C HIS A 184 8.59 -6.77 16.24
N ARG A 185 8.38 -5.46 16.02
CA ARG A 185 8.95 -4.69 14.92
C ARG A 185 8.72 -5.32 13.54
N GLN A 186 7.54 -5.94 13.36
CA GLN A 186 7.15 -6.66 12.14
C GLN A 186 8.00 -7.92 11.84
N GLU A 187 8.79 -8.37 12.79
CA GLU A 187 9.47 -9.66 12.68
C GLU A 187 8.48 -10.82 12.69
N PHE A 188 8.93 -12.00 12.30
CA PHE A 188 8.11 -13.22 12.24
C PHE A 188 6.88 -13.13 11.32
N GLY A 189 6.88 -12.20 10.35
CA GLY A 189 5.76 -12.00 9.44
C GLY A 189 4.54 -11.31 10.06
N ILE A 190 4.66 -10.71 11.24
CA ILE A 190 3.59 -9.96 11.89
C ILE A 190 3.53 -8.56 11.28
N SER A 191 2.60 -8.32 10.34
CA SER A 191 2.51 -7.08 9.57
C SER A 191 1.39 -6.14 10.01
N LYS A 192 0.47 -6.61 10.89
CA LYS A 192 -0.65 -5.78 11.39
C LYS A 192 -1.01 -6.13 12.84
N GLY A 193 -1.77 -5.24 13.48
CA GLY A 193 -2.17 -5.41 14.89
C GLY A 193 -3.68 -5.42 15.12
N THR A 194 -4.50 -5.44 14.06
CA THR A 194 -5.96 -5.50 14.13
C THR A 194 -6.50 -6.63 13.27
N PHE A 195 -7.57 -7.31 13.72
CA PHE A 195 -8.11 -8.50 13.07
C PHE A 195 -9.64 -8.50 13.19
N TRP A 196 -10.30 -8.13 12.11
CA TRP A 196 -11.76 -8.19 12.02
C TRP A 196 -12.27 -9.62 11.91
N SER A 197 -13.36 -9.93 12.61
CA SER A 197 -14.12 -11.13 12.28
C SER A 197 -14.71 -11.02 10.86
N PRO A 198 -14.97 -12.13 10.15
CA PRO A 198 -15.46 -12.08 8.77
C PRO A 198 -16.70 -11.20 8.58
N LYS A 199 -17.65 -11.22 9.54
CA LYS A 199 -18.85 -10.38 9.52
C LYS A 199 -18.64 -8.96 10.05
N GLY A 200 -17.42 -8.61 10.48
CA GLY A 200 -17.09 -7.30 11.02
C GLY A 200 -17.80 -6.90 12.30
N ASN A 201 -18.30 -7.87 13.08
CA ASN A 201 -18.98 -7.62 14.35
C ASN A 201 -18.05 -7.69 15.56
N LEU A 202 -16.86 -8.27 15.41
CA LEU A 202 -15.80 -8.35 16.40
C LEU A 202 -14.51 -7.82 15.80
N LEU A 203 -13.72 -7.14 16.62
CA LEU A 203 -12.37 -6.71 16.32
C LEU A 203 -11.44 -7.24 17.41
N ALA A 204 -10.48 -8.07 17.03
CA ALA A 204 -9.35 -8.43 17.88
C ALA A 204 -8.17 -7.49 17.57
N PHE A 205 -7.36 -7.20 18.57
CA PHE A 205 -6.19 -6.34 18.40
C PHE A 205 -5.09 -6.68 19.40
N TYR A 206 -3.85 -6.39 19.04
CA TYR A 206 -2.73 -6.47 19.95
C TYR A 206 -2.67 -5.24 20.86
N ARG A 207 -2.37 -5.49 22.13
CA ARG A 207 -1.96 -4.50 23.14
C ARG A 207 -0.55 -4.86 23.56
N MET A 208 0.39 -3.99 23.28
CA MET A 208 1.80 -4.15 23.59
C MET A 208 2.19 -3.17 24.69
N ASP A 209 2.68 -3.69 25.82
CA ASP A 209 3.28 -2.90 26.87
C ASP A 209 4.79 -2.87 26.67
N GLU A 210 5.31 -1.70 26.37
CA GLU A 210 6.73 -1.41 26.22
C GLU A 210 7.26 -0.41 27.25
N SER A 211 6.47 -0.13 28.31
CA SER A 211 6.82 0.82 29.36
C SER A 211 8.14 0.48 30.04
N MET A 212 8.45 -0.82 30.17
CA MET A 212 9.69 -1.32 30.77
C MET A 212 10.85 -1.47 29.77
N VAL A 213 10.61 -1.25 28.50
CA VAL A 213 11.66 -1.41 27.45
C VAL A 213 12.59 -0.20 27.46
N THR A 214 13.88 -0.46 27.35
CA THR A 214 14.91 0.58 27.31
C THR A 214 14.77 1.46 26.06
N ASP A 215 15.00 2.75 26.25
CA ASP A 215 15.11 3.69 25.15
C ASP A 215 16.44 3.50 24.44
N TYR A 216 16.39 3.15 23.16
CA TYR A 216 17.57 3.09 22.31
C TYR A 216 17.82 4.47 21.68
N PRO A 217 19.01 5.04 21.82
CA PRO A 217 19.30 6.38 21.31
C PRO A 217 19.39 6.37 19.78
N GLN A 218 18.41 6.97 19.12
CA GLN A 218 18.48 7.28 17.71
C GLN A 218 18.75 8.75 17.51
N VAL A 219 19.56 9.08 16.50
CA VAL A 219 19.90 10.45 16.17
C VAL A 219 19.26 10.83 14.86
N ASN A 220 18.39 11.83 14.88
CA ASN A 220 17.85 12.43 13.69
C ASN A 220 18.87 13.45 13.12
N THR A 221 19.40 13.13 11.95
CA THR A 221 20.38 13.97 11.22
C THR A 221 19.75 14.82 10.12
N SER A 222 18.44 14.77 9.93
CA SER A 222 17.72 15.58 8.91
C SER A 222 17.61 17.06 9.31
N THR A 223 17.78 17.37 10.59
CA THR A 223 17.84 18.74 11.11
C THR A 223 19.27 19.28 11.09
N ARG A 224 19.43 20.61 10.97
CA ARG A 224 20.75 21.25 10.92
C ARG A 224 21.60 20.94 12.16
N ILE A 225 20.99 20.94 13.34
CA ILE A 225 21.56 20.43 14.58
C ILE A 225 20.87 19.12 14.85
N ALA A 226 21.62 18.03 14.89
CA ALA A 226 21.08 16.70 15.12
C ALA A 226 20.34 16.64 16.47
N THR A 227 19.17 15.99 16.47
CA THR A 227 18.34 15.80 17.66
C THR A 227 18.29 14.33 18.07
N LEU A 228 18.17 14.08 19.38
CA LEU A 228 18.00 12.72 19.90
C LEU A 228 16.50 12.35 19.82
N GLU A 229 16.20 11.27 19.13
CA GLU A 229 14.84 10.71 19.00
C GLU A 229 14.86 9.23 19.44
N PRO A 230 14.82 8.97 20.74
CA PRO A 230 14.92 7.60 21.25
C PRO A 230 13.71 6.77 20.88
N ASP A 231 13.94 5.51 20.57
CA ASP A 231 12.90 4.52 20.27
C ASP A 231 13.01 3.34 21.25
N LYS A 232 11.88 2.73 21.62
CA LYS A 232 11.83 1.56 22.50
C LYS A 232 12.44 0.35 21.79
N TYR A 233 13.59 -0.12 22.27
CA TYR A 233 14.26 -1.29 21.71
C TYR A 233 14.90 -2.15 22.80
N PRO A 234 14.48 -3.42 22.98
CA PRO A 234 15.08 -4.31 23.96
C PRO A 234 16.46 -4.77 23.46
N MET A 235 17.51 -4.21 24.00
CA MET A 235 18.87 -4.67 23.74
C MET A 235 19.12 -6.05 24.33
N ALA A 236 20.13 -6.75 23.81
CA ALA A 236 20.47 -8.12 24.25
C ALA A 236 20.62 -8.21 25.76
N GLY A 237 19.91 -9.17 26.39
CA GLY A 237 19.88 -9.39 27.84
C GLY A 237 19.00 -8.42 28.63
N MET A 238 18.32 -7.45 27.98
CA MET A 238 17.42 -6.51 28.65
C MET A 238 15.94 -6.95 28.54
N THR A 239 15.11 -6.30 29.35
CA THR A 239 13.67 -6.59 29.40
C THR A 239 13.00 -6.22 28.08
N SER A 240 12.25 -7.17 27.52
CA SER A 240 11.44 -6.96 26.33
C SER A 240 10.02 -6.55 26.67
N HIS A 241 9.28 -6.08 25.65
CA HIS A 241 7.86 -5.74 25.76
C HIS A 241 6.98 -6.96 26.03
N LYS A 242 5.78 -6.73 26.56
CA LYS A 242 4.76 -7.75 26.80
C LYS A 242 3.58 -7.54 25.88
N VAL A 243 3.17 -8.59 25.18
CA VAL A 243 2.05 -8.55 24.23
C VAL A 243 0.87 -9.34 24.77
N SER A 244 -0.32 -8.77 24.64
CA SER A 244 -1.61 -9.43 24.86
C SER A 244 -2.55 -9.17 23.67
N ALA A 245 -3.54 -10.05 23.49
CA ALA A 245 -4.62 -9.87 22.55
C ALA A 245 -5.90 -9.47 23.30
N SER A 246 -6.58 -8.46 22.78
CA SER A 246 -7.87 -7.99 23.29
C SER A 246 -8.93 -8.05 22.21
N THR A 247 -10.22 -8.13 22.59
CA THR A 247 -11.33 -8.14 21.63
C THR A 247 -12.42 -7.18 22.07
N ILE A 248 -13.01 -6.52 21.09
CA ILE A 248 -14.22 -5.71 21.30
C ILE A 248 -15.34 -6.11 20.34
N ARG A 249 -16.56 -5.88 20.76
CA ARG A 249 -17.71 -5.88 19.84
C ARG A 249 -17.80 -4.52 19.18
N ARG A 250 -17.99 -4.52 17.86
CA ARG A 250 -18.31 -3.29 17.13
C ARG A 250 -19.54 -2.63 17.76
N PRO A 251 -19.57 -1.30 17.92
CA PRO A 251 -20.75 -0.59 18.39
C PRO A 251 -21.98 -0.98 17.56
N LYS A 252 -23.04 -1.41 18.19
CA LYS A 252 -24.30 -1.70 17.49
C LYS A 252 -24.92 -0.39 17.04
N LYS A 253 -25.56 -0.38 15.83
CA LYS A 253 -26.51 0.68 15.49
C LYS A 253 -27.51 0.78 16.65
N GLN A 254 -27.54 1.89 17.37
CA GLN A 254 -28.69 2.24 18.18
C GLN A 254 -29.76 2.68 17.16
N PHE A 255 -30.80 1.86 17.01
CA PHE A 255 -32.03 2.32 16.40
C PHE A 255 -32.66 3.30 17.39
N ILE A 256 -32.64 4.57 17.06
CA ILE A 256 -33.48 5.61 17.69
C ILE A 256 -34.82 5.59 16.97
#